data_85ecb4af9aede7a207bb5d2548dfa3e2
#
_entry.id   85ecb4af9aede7a207bb5d2548dfa3e2
#
_cell.length_a   1.000
_cell.length_b   1.000
_cell.length_c   1.000
_cell.angle_alpha   90.00
_cell.angle_beta   90.00
_cell.angle_gamma   90.00
#
_symmetry.space_group_name_H-M   'P 1'
#
loop_
_entity.id
_entity.type
_entity.pdbx_description
1 polymer ?
#
loop_
_entity_poly.entity_id
_entity_poly.type
_entity_poly.pdbx_seq_one_letter_code
_entity_poly.pdbx_strand_id
1 'polypeptide(L)'
;MNRQENKTDIEKIEKLDFPLKIRKLAELAENIDRNYAVHGSGTYYRYGFNPPAEIEEVRAFEREYEVKLPEMFFRYLTEVGNGGAGVDYGIYTLDEIRKANEHLLTKTSGKVIVEYEDIFGKWKELALYASYYRKYYHDENNIEYKKIISEMLKGLLVIGTNGCTYVHVVICEGKYTGMTGMIDMNLEEHSVPFFYGVDFENWICSHFRNIALGNVTRHRDNFWTVNK
;
A
#
# COMPACT_ATOMS: atom_id res chain seq x y z
N MET A 1 11.71 -6.48 -27.33
CA MET A 1 12.90 -6.37 -26.42
C MET A 1 13.14 -7.75 -25.83
N ASN A 2 14.40 -8.20 -25.76
CA ASN A 2 14.73 -9.55 -25.29
C ASN A 2 14.79 -9.54 -23.74
N ARG A 3 14.34 -10.61 -23.09
CA ARG A 3 14.33 -10.77 -21.61
C ARG A 3 15.74 -10.54 -20.99
N GLN A 4 16.81 -10.87 -21.73
CA GLN A 4 18.18 -10.66 -21.28
C GLN A 4 18.59 -9.17 -21.29
N GLU A 5 18.12 -8.40 -22.28
CA GLU A 5 18.34 -6.94 -22.36
C GLU A 5 17.65 -6.25 -21.19
N ASN A 6 16.39 -6.65 -20.88
CA ASN A 6 15.65 -6.10 -19.75
C ASN A 6 16.36 -6.34 -18.41
N LYS A 7 16.96 -7.52 -18.20
CA LYS A 7 17.73 -7.80 -16.99
C LYS A 7 18.91 -6.85 -16.82
N THR A 8 19.66 -6.62 -17.90
CA THR A 8 20.83 -5.72 -17.89
C THR A 8 20.41 -4.27 -17.59
N ASP A 9 19.26 -3.84 -18.12
CA ASP A 9 18.75 -2.50 -17.86
C ASP A 9 18.23 -2.37 -16.43
N ILE A 10 17.54 -3.39 -15.90
CA ILE A 10 17.14 -3.43 -14.49
C ILE A 10 18.36 -3.32 -13.57
N GLU A 11 19.45 -4.05 -13.82
CA GLU A 11 20.67 -3.99 -13.01
C GLU A 11 21.31 -2.58 -12.97
N LYS A 12 21.17 -1.80 -14.05
CA LYS A 12 21.59 -0.39 -14.08
C LYS A 12 20.62 0.49 -13.30
N ILE A 13 19.32 0.28 -13.49
CA ILE A 13 18.24 1.05 -12.85
C ILE A 13 18.28 0.87 -11.32
N GLU A 14 18.58 -0.32 -10.82
CA GLU A 14 18.67 -0.62 -9.38
C GLU A 14 19.72 0.22 -8.63
N LYS A 15 20.70 0.77 -9.36
CA LYS A 15 21.73 1.65 -8.79
C LYS A 15 21.32 3.11 -8.71
N LEU A 16 20.18 3.47 -9.25
CA LEU A 16 19.67 4.83 -9.25
C LEU A 16 19.06 5.17 -7.89
N ASP A 17 18.99 6.48 -7.59
CA ASP A 17 18.21 6.97 -6.46
C ASP A 17 16.72 6.67 -6.65
N PHE A 18 16.00 6.50 -5.54
CA PHE A 18 14.64 5.96 -5.50
C PHE A 18 13.65 6.61 -6.48
N PRO A 19 13.51 7.94 -6.57
CA PRO A 19 12.53 8.54 -7.48
C PRO A 19 12.83 8.26 -8.95
N LEU A 20 14.11 8.25 -9.32
CA LEU A 20 14.52 7.94 -10.68
C LEU A 20 14.41 6.43 -10.97
N LYS A 21 14.74 5.60 -9.99
CA LYS A 21 14.62 4.14 -10.05
C LYS A 21 13.19 3.74 -10.38
N ILE A 22 12.21 4.19 -9.59
CA ILE A 22 10.81 3.79 -9.76
C ILE A 22 10.24 4.27 -11.10
N ARG A 23 10.56 5.50 -11.54
CA ARG A 23 10.14 6.02 -12.84
C ARG A 23 10.72 5.19 -13.99
N LYS A 24 12.00 4.84 -13.93
CA LYS A 24 12.65 4.02 -14.96
C LYS A 24 12.12 2.57 -14.99
N LEU A 25 11.81 2.00 -13.84
CA LEU A 25 11.17 0.68 -13.78
C LEU A 25 9.75 0.72 -14.38
N ALA A 26 8.99 1.78 -14.11
CA ALA A 26 7.64 1.97 -14.67
C ALA A 26 7.71 2.15 -16.21
N GLU A 27 8.63 2.97 -16.73
CA GLU A 27 8.88 3.13 -18.16
C GLU A 27 9.23 1.77 -18.82
N LEU A 28 10.09 0.98 -18.18
CA LEU A 28 10.46 -0.34 -18.68
C LEU A 28 9.28 -1.31 -18.66
N ALA A 29 8.46 -1.26 -17.60
CA ALA A 29 7.23 -2.05 -17.48
C ALA A 29 6.21 -1.69 -18.58
N GLU A 30 6.01 -0.39 -18.87
CA GLU A 30 5.16 0.10 -19.95
C GLU A 30 5.62 -0.42 -21.31
N ASN A 31 6.93 -0.43 -21.58
CA ASN A 31 7.49 -0.94 -22.82
C ASN A 31 7.20 -2.45 -23.04
N ILE A 32 6.95 -3.19 -21.98
CA ILE A 32 6.57 -4.61 -22.04
C ILE A 32 5.05 -4.76 -22.14
N ASP A 33 4.30 -4.02 -21.32
CA ASP A 33 2.83 -4.03 -21.32
C ASP A 33 2.24 -2.95 -22.24
N ARG A 34 2.60 -2.98 -23.51
CA ARG A 34 2.18 -1.99 -24.51
C ARG A 34 0.67 -1.86 -24.71
N ASN A 35 -0.08 -2.88 -24.31
CA ASN A 35 -1.54 -2.90 -24.39
C ASN A 35 -2.20 -2.41 -23.09
N TYR A 36 -1.41 -1.97 -22.10
CA TYR A 36 -1.90 -1.56 -20.80
C TYR A 36 -2.81 -2.58 -20.13
N ALA A 37 -2.45 -3.85 -20.27
CA ALA A 37 -3.28 -4.96 -19.84
C ALA A 37 -3.08 -5.31 -18.34
N VAL A 38 -1.99 -4.86 -17.72
CA VAL A 38 -1.76 -5.05 -16.28
C VAL A 38 -2.77 -4.23 -15.51
N HIS A 39 -3.51 -4.90 -14.62
CA HIS A 39 -4.54 -4.26 -13.80
C HIS A 39 -3.93 -3.14 -12.94
N GLY A 40 -4.65 -2.06 -12.78
CA GLY A 40 -4.19 -0.87 -12.05
C GLY A 40 -3.13 -0.09 -12.83
N SER A 41 -1.86 -0.46 -12.71
CA SER A 41 -0.76 0.28 -13.33
C SER A 41 -0.92 0.51 -14.84
N GLY A 42 -1.30 -0.53 -15.59
CA GLY A 42 -1.58 -0.41 -17.01
C GLY A 42 -2.97 0.17 -17.29
N THR A 43 -4.02 -0.47 -16.78
CA THR A 43 -5.42 -0.18 -17.16
C THR A 43 -5.90 1.19 -16.71
N TYR A 44 -5.50 1.68 -15.53
CA TYR A 44 -5.97 2.95 -14.97
C TYR A 44 -4.97 4.09 -15.14
N TYR A 45 -3.68 3.80 -14.98
CA TYR A 45 -2.65 4.84 -14.91
C TYR A 45 -1.74 4.89 -16.13
N ARG A 46 -1.75 3.86 -17.00
CA ARG A 46 -0.80 3.73 -18.12
C ARG A 46 0.64 3.97 -17.67
N TYR A 47 0.98 3.38 -16.51
CA TYR A 47 2.27 3.52 -15.84
C TYR A 47 2.65 4.94 -15.42
N GLY A 48 1.69 5.88 -15.45
CA GLY A 48 1.88 7.26 -15.05
C GLY A 48 1.71 7.47 -13.55
N PHE A 49 2.30 8.54 -13.07
CA PHE A 49 2.15 9.05 -11.71
C PHE A 49 1.49 10.43 -11.77
N ASN A 50 0.70 10.77 -10.76
CA ASN A 50 0.19 12.12 -10.63
C ASN A 50 1.36 13.10 -10.35
N PRO A 51 1.18 14.42 -10.55
CA PRO A 51 2.16 15.40 -10.09
C PRO A 51 2.49 15.18 -8.62
N PRO A 52 3.77 15.31 -8.21
CA PRO A 52 4.15 15.21 -6.80
C PRO A 52 3.38 16.21 -5.93
N ALA A 53 3.08 15.82 -4.69
CA ALA A 53 2.54 16.73 -3.70
C ALA A 53 3.62 17.72 -3.23
N GLU A 54 3.20 18.92 -2.87
CA GLU A 54 4.10 19.87 -2.22
C GLU A 54 4.55 19.36 -0.87
N ILE A 55 5.84 19.52 -0.54
CA ILE A 55 6.41 19.05 0.73
C ILE A 55 5.60 19.57 1.92
N GLU A 56 5.18 20.84 1.87
CA GLU A 56 4.43 21.44 2.98
C GLU A 56 3.02 20.85 3.12
N GLU A 57 2.41 20.42 2.04
CA GLU A 57 1.12 19.70 2.06
C GLU A 57 1.24 18.36 2.78
N VAL A 58 2.29 17.58 2.47
CA VAL A 58 2.55 16.30 3.14
C VAL A 58 2.91 16.52 4.61
N ARG A 59 3.69 17.57 4.93
CA ARG A 59 3.99 17.94 6.32
C ARG A 59 2.76 18.43 7.08
N ALA A 60 1.84 19.12 6.43
CA ALA A 60 0.57 19.52 7.02
C ALA A 60 -0.29 18.27 7.36
N PHE A 61 -0.32 17.28 6.47
CA PHE A 61 -0.94 15.99 6.74
C PHE A 61 -0.33 15.30 7.97
N GLU A 62 1.00 15.22 8.05
CA GLU A 62 1.68 14.62 9.20
C GLU A 62 1.31 15.30 10.53
N ARG A 63 1.21 16.64 10.53
CA ARG A 63 0.80 17.41 11.73
C ARG A 63 -0.66 17.22 12.08
N GLU A 64 -1.54 17.23 11.08
CA GLU A 64 -2.99 17.09 11.25
C GLU A 64 -3.34 15.75 11.90
N TYR A 65 -2.67 14.69 11.47
CA TYR A 65 -2.96 13.32 11.89
C TYR A 65 -1.97 12.77 12.94
N GLU A 66 -1.05 13.60 13.40
CA GLU A 66 -0.02 13.21 14.37
C GLU A 66 0.74 11.94 13.94
N VAL A 67 0.96 11.77 12.64
CA VAL A 67 1.67 10.66 12.03
C VAL A 67 2.96 11.14 11.39
N LYS A 68 4.02 10.35 11.47
CA LYS A 68 5.22 10.55 10.68
C LYS A 68 5.26 9.51 9.56
N LEU A 69 5.23 9.97 8.31
CA LEU A 69 5.33 9.06 7.17
C LEU A 69 6.73 8.42 7.11
N PRO A 70 6.82 7.13 6.79
CA PRO A 70 8.09 6.50 6.48
C PRO A 70 8.81 7.22 5.34
N GLU A 71 10.14 7.32 5.43
CA GLU A 71 10.95 8.14 4.53
C GLU A 71 10.69 7.85 3.04
N MET A 72 10.69 6.58 2.65
CA MET A 72 10.48 6.21 1.24
C MET A 72 9.06 6.49 0.76
N PHE A 73 8.05 6.40 1.63
CA PHE A 73 6.69 6.77 1.28
C PHE A 73 6.52 8.30 1.19
N PHE A 74 7.14 9.06 2.11
CA PHE A 74 7.20 10.51 2.01
C PHE A 74 7.86 10.95 0.69
N ARG A 75 9.03 10.39 0.35
CA ARG A 75 9.72 10.66 -0.92
C ARG A 75 8.90 10.26 -2.14
N TYR A 76 8.13 9.18 -2.06
CA TYR A 76 7.22 8.80 -3.14
C TYR A 76 6.22 9.92 -3.39
N LEU A 77 5.52 10.38 -2.37
CA LEU A 77 4.51 11.44 -2.52
C LEU A 77 5.08 12.76 -3.03
N THR A 78 6.30 13.13 -2.61
CA THR A 78 6.89 14.45 -2.89
C THR A 78 7.85 14.49 -4.08
N GLU A 79 8.38 13.34 -4.52
CA GLU A 79 9.40 13.28 -5.57
C GLU A 79 8.99 12.40 -6.77
N VAL A 80 8.11 11.40 -6.55
CA VAL A 80 7.61 10.51 -7.60
C VAL A 80 6.23 10.93 -8.07
N GLY A 81 5.25 10.93 -7.18
CA GLY A 81 3.89 11.33 -7.52
C GLY A 81 2.93 11.25 -6.34
N ASN A 82 2.00 12.18 -6.29
CA ASN A 82 0.88 12.14 -5.35
C ASN A 82 -0.11 11.06 -5.80
N GLY A 83 0.24 9.80 -5.56
CA GLY A 83 -0.48 8.64 -6.07
C GLY A 83 -0.20 8.32 -7.54
N GLY A 84 -0.87 7.29 -8.06
CA GLY A 84 -0.74 6.86 -9.45
C GLY A 84 -0.42 5.38 -9.59
N ALA A 85 0.31 5.01 -10.64
CA ALA A 85 0.66 3.61 -10.93
C ALA A 85 1.33 2.92 -9.74
N GLY A 86 0.96 1.68 -9.50
CA GLY A 86 1.46 0.88 -8.37
C GLY A 86 0.85 -0.51 -8.35
N VAL A 87 0.97 -1.17 -7.22
CA VAL A 87 0.43 -2.52 -7.02
C VAL A 87 -1.10 -2.49 -7.08
N ASP A 88 -1.68 -3.48 -7.69
CA ASP A 88 -3.14 -3.66 -7.87
C ASP A 88 -3.82 -2.41 -8.44
N TYR A 89 -4.62 -1.70 -7.67
CA TYR A 89 -5.31 -0.48 -8.11
C TYR A 89 -4.46 0.79 -8.02
N GLY A 90 -3.16 0.67 -7.73
CA GLY A 90 -2.24 1.79 -7.62
C GLY A 90 -2.09 2.33 -6.20
N ILE A 91 -1.35 3.42 -6.09
CA ILE A 91 -1.13 4.14 -4.84
C ILE A 91 -2.10 5.31 -4.75
N TYR A 92 -2.70 5.48 -3.61
CA TYR A 92 -3.64 6.57 -3.32
C TYR A 92 -2.95 7.94 -3.33
N THR A 93 -3.68 8.94 -3.78
CA THR A 93 -3.36 10.36 -3.54
C THR A 93 -3.45 10.68 -2.05
N LEU A 94 -2.85 11.79 -1.63
CA LEU A 94 -2.93 12.24 -0.23
C LEU A 94 -4.39 12.44 0.23
N ASP A 95 -5.27 12.90 -0.66
CA ASP A 95 -6.71 13.03 -0.36
C ASP A 95 -7.43 11.69 -0.24
N GLU A 96 -7.07 10.72 -1.06
CA GLU A 96 -7.61 9.36 -0.92
C GLU A 96 -7.10 8.69 0.34
N ILE A 97 -5.83 8.94 0.71
CA ILE A 97 -5.27 8.48 1.99
C ILE A 97 -6.05 9.08 3.16
N ARG A 98 -6.36 10.40 3.12
CA ARG A 98 -7.22 11.03 4.14
C ARG A 98 -8.56 10.30 4.28
N LYS A 99 -9.25 10.09 3.17
CA LYS A 99 -10.56 9.41 3.17
C LYS A 99 -10.47 7.97 3.66
N ALA A 100 -9.49 7.21 3.17
CA ALA A 100 -9.31 5.80 3.55
C ALA A 100 -8.95 5.62 5.04
N ASN A 101 -8.34 6.64 5.65
CA ASN A 101 -7.90 6.60 7.04
C ASN A 101 -8.72 7.50 7.96
N GLU A 102 -9.87 8.03 7.53
CA GLU A 102 -10.69 8.98 8.28
C GLU A 102 -11.08 8.45 9.68
N HIS A 103 -11.33 7.16 9.82
CA HIS A 103 -11.64 6.51 11.09
C HIS A 103 -10.40 6.12 11.90
N LEU A 104 -9.21 6.09 11.28
CA LEU A 104 -7.95 5.76 11.95
C LEU A 104 -7.29 6.97 12.56
N LEU A 105 -7.55 8.12 11.97
CA LEU A 105 -6.89 9.38 12.23
C LEU A 105 -7.63 10.21 13.29
N THR A 106 -8.66 9.65 13.93
CA THR A 106 -9.26 10.28 15.12
C THR A 106 -8.24 10.20 16.25
N LYS A 107 -7.50 11.31 16.44
CA LYS A 107 -6.64 11.72 17.56
C LYS A 107 -6.52 10.68 18.68
N THR A 108 -5.89 9.57 18.44
CA THR A 108 -5.47 8.67 19.49
C THR A 108 -3.97 8.74 19.61
N SER A 109 -3.51 9.73 20.37
CA SER A 109 -2.16 9.78 20.90
C SER A 109 -1.93 8.51 21.73
N GLY A 110 -1.33 7.53 21.16
CA GLY A 110 -1.04 6.31 21.89
C GLY A 110 -0.12 5.42 21.08
N LYS A 111 0.87 4.82 21.74
CA LYS A 111 1.87 3.95 21.17
C LYS A 111 1.24 2.88 20.28
N VAL A 112 1.81 2.75 19.09
CA VAL A 112 1.49 1.74 18.08
C VAL A 112 1.58 0.34 18.66
N ILE A 113 0.60 -0.46 18.30
CA ILE A 113 0.57 -1.88 18.59
C ILE A 113 1.08 -2.64 17.35
N VAL A 114 2.30 -2.42 16.97
CA VAL A 114 2.92 -3.29 15.98
C VAL A 114 4.32 -3.68 16.47
N GLU A 115 4.40 -4.32 17.61
CA GLU A 115 5.43 -5.32 17.78
C GLU A 115 4.90 -6.59 17.13
N TYR A 116 5.62 -7.09 16.17
CA TYR A 116 5.21 -8.19 15.28
C TYR A 116 4.74 -9.45 16.02
N GLU A 117 5.13 -9.61 17.28
CA GLU A 117 4.76 -10.69 18.17
C GLU A 117 3.37 -10.49 18.83
N ASP A 118 2.97 -9.24 19.06
CA ASP A 118 1.66 -8.88 19.65
C ASP A 118 0.54 -8.77 18.62
N ILE A 119 0.87 -8.52 17.35
CA ILE A 119 -0.14 -8.37 16.28
C ILE A 119 -1.03 -9.61 16.21
N PHE A 120 -0.46 -10.81 16.23
CA PHE A 120 -1.25 -12.03 16.03
C PHE A 120 -2.19 -12.33 17.21
N GLY A 121 -1.78 -12.06 18.45
CA GLY A 121 -2.63 -12.26 19.62
C GLY A 121 -3.73 -11.19 19.73
N LYS A 122 -3.32 -9.95 19.83
CA LYS A 122 -4.21 -8.81 20.02
C LYS A 122 -5.09 -8.54 18.80
N TRP A 123 -4.56 -8.70 17.59
CA TRP A 123 -5.36 -8.58 16.37
C TRP A 123 -6.51 -9.58 16.35
N LYS A 124 -6.27 -10.85 16.64
CA LYS A 124 -7.32 -11.87 16.67
C LYS A 124 -8.40 -11.57 17.70
N GLU A 125 -8.02 -11.08 18.86
CA GLU A 125 -8.96 -10.67 19.89
C GLU A 125 -9.83 -9.52 19.41
N LEU A 126 -9.23 -8.47 18.84
CA LEU A 126 -9.95 -7.31 18.31
C LEU A 126 -10.81 -7.68 17.10
N ALA A 127 -10.34 -8.55 16.21
CA ALA A 127 -11.11 -9.04 15.07
C ALA A 127 -12.34 -9.83 15.50
N LEU A 128 -12.22 -10.62 16.56
CA LEU A 128 -13.38 -11.32 17.16
C LEU A 128 -14.41 -10.32 17.68
N TYR A 129 -14.00 -9.25 18.36
CA TYR A 129 -14.91 -8.19 18.82
C TYR A 129 -15.52 -7.42 17.64
N ALA A 130 -14.75 -7.07 16.63
CA ALA A 130 -15.23 -6.37 15.44
C ALA A 130 -16.28 -7.21 14.70
N SER A 131 -16.02 -8.51 14.50
CA SER A 131 -16.94 -9.46 13.90
C SER A 131 -18.22 -9.58 14.70
N TYR A 132 -18.13 -9.64 16.04
CA TYR A 132 -19.29 -9.67 16.93
C TYR A 132 -20.15 -8.41 16.78
N TYR A 133 -19.57 -7.22 16.83
CA TYR A 133 -20.30 -5.96 16.66
C TYR A 133 -20.97 -5.87 15.29
N ARG A 134 -20.26 -6.22 14.21
CA ARG A 134 -20.81 -6.22 12.86
C ARG A 134 -21.99 -7.17 12.72
N LYS A 135 -21.90 -8.38 13.29
CA LYS A 135 -22.95 -9.40 13.21
C LYS A 135 -24.21 -9.03 13.97
N TYR A 136 -24.08 -8.44 15.15
CA TYR A 136 -25.22 -8.24 16.05
C TYR A 136 -25.80 -6.83 16.01
N TYR A 137 -25.02 -5.82 15.64
CA TYR A 137 -25.47 -4.43 15.65
C TYR A 137 -25.64 -3.82 14.27
N HIS A 138 -25.11 -4.41 13.21
CA HIS A 138 -25.19 -3.95 11.80
C HIS A 138 -24.93 -2.45 11.59
N ASP A 139 -24.22 -1.79 12.51
CA ASP A 139 -24.02 -0.36 12.52
C ASP A 139 -22.51 -0.05 12.47
N GLU A 140 -22.03 0.22 11.27
CA GLU A 140 -20.65 0.65 11.02
C GLU A 140 -20.35 2.04 11.63
N ASN A 141 -21.37 2.78 12.05
CA ASN A 141 -21.25 4.04 12.76
C ASN A 141 -21.16 3.89 14.27
N ASN A 142 -21.29 2.67 14.77
CA ASN A 142 -21.18 2.40 16.19
C ASN A 142 -19.84 2.86 16.75
N ILE A 143 -19.86 3.65 17.82
CA ILE A 143 -18.66 4.23 18.46
C ILE A 143 -17.70 3.13 18.92
N GLU A 144 -18.20 2.04 19.47
CA GLU A 144 -17.34 0.94 19.95
C GLU A 144 -16.69 0.19 18.78
N TYR A 145 -17.42 -0.03 17.69
CA TYR A 145 -16.84 -0.59 16.46
C TYR A 145 -15.69 0.29 15.92
N LYS A 146 -15.93 1.59 15.81
CA LYS A 146 -14.89 2.54 15.37
C LYS A 146 -13.65 2.56 16.28
N LYS A 147 -13.84 2.45 17.59
CA LYS A 147 -12.71 2.31 18.52
C LYS A 147 -11.91 1.04 18.28
N ILE A 148 -12.59 -0.10 18.09
CA ILE A 148 -11.94 -1.38 17.81
C ILE A 148 -11.11 -1.28 16.53
N ILE A 149 -11.68 -0.75 15.45
CA ILE A 149 -10.99 -0.53 14.19
C ILE A 149 -9.78 0.39 14.35
N SER A 150 -9.96 1.50 15.06
CA SER A 150 -8.86 2.43 15.37
C SER A 150 -7.72 1.75 16.12
N GLU A 151 -8.01 0.90 17.09
CA GLU A 151 -6.99 0.13 17.80
C GLU A 151 -6.30 -0.90 16.92
N MET A 152 -7.04 -1.59 16.05
CA MET A 152 -6.49 -2.59 15.12
C MET A 152 -5.52 -1.98 14.12
N LEU A 153 -5.87 -0.81 13.59
CA LEU A 153 -5.13 -0.17 12.51
C LEU A 153 -4.10 0.86 12.99
N LYS A 154 -3.96 1.00 14.31
CA LYS A 154 -3.02 1.95 14.92
C LYS A 154 -1.59 1.73 14.42
N GLY A 155 -0.97 2.79 13.92
CA GLY A 155 0.36 2.78 13.32
C GLY A 155 0.45 2.23 11.92
N LEU A 156 -0.68 1.84 11.34
CA LEU A 156 -0.80 1.45 9.94
C LEU A 156 -1.45 2.60 9.16
N LEU A 157 -0.98 2.86 7.98
CA LEU A 157 -1.58 3.83 7.06
C LEU A 157 -2.03 3.09 5.80
N VAL A 158 -3.31 3.18 5.48
CA VAL A 158 -3.86 2.64 4.22
C VAL A 158 -3.40 3.52 3.06
N ILE A 159 -2.72 2.92 2.08
CA ILE A 159 -2.07 3.60 0.95
C ILE A 159 -2.54 3.14 -0.42
N GLY A 160 -3.45 2.19 -0.49
CA GLY A 160 -3.99 1.63 -1.72
C GLY A 160 -4.95 0.48 -1.46
N THR A 161 -5.46 -0.14 -2.52
CA THR A 161 -6.36 -1.30 -2.44
C THR A 161 -6.06 -2.31 -3.52
N ASN A 162 -6.39 -3.58 -3.29
CA ASN A 162 -6.43 -4.58 -4.37
C ASN A 162 -7.85 -4.79 -4.92
N GLY A 163 -8.80 -3.96 -4.50
CA GLY A 163 -10.23 -4.11 -4.76
C GLY A 163 -10.94 -4.93 -3.68
N CYS A 164 -12.23 -5.12 -3.78
CA CYS A 164 -13.05 -5.77 -2.76
C CYS A 164 -12.78 -5.17 -1.37
N THR A 165 -12.35 -5.99 -0.42
CA THR A 165 -12.16 -5.59 0.98
C THR A 165 -10.71 -5.45 1.41
N TYR A 166 -9.77 -5.78 0.54
CA TYR A 166 -8.35 -5.75 0.89
C TYR A 166 -7.72 -4.39 0.61
N VAL A 167 -6.98 -3.87 1.57
CA VAL A 167 -6.23 -2.62 1.46
C VAL A 167 -4.74 -2.85 1.68
N HIS A 168 -3.92 -2.09 0.97
CA HIS A 168 -2.49 -2.04 1.19
C HIS A 168 -2.18 -1.02 2.28
N VAL A 169 -1.26 -1.38 3.17
CA VAL A 169 -0.83 -0.53 4.28
C VAL A 169 0.69 -0.37 4.31
N VAL A 170 1.13 0.75 4.87
CA VAL A 170 2.51 0.97 5.30
C VAL A 170 2.53 1.17 6.82
N ILE A 171 3.54 0.59 7.48
CA ILE A 171 3.73 0.75 8.92
C ILE A 171 4.43 2.09 9.16
N CYS A 172 3.81 2.97 9.93
CA CYS A 172 4.31 4.33 10.20
C CYS A 172 5.14 4.43 11.47
N GLU A 173 5.03 3.47 12.39
CA GLU A 173 5.69 3.56 13.68
C GLU A 173 6.28 2.22 14.14
N GLY A 174 7.25 2.29 15.09
CA GLY A 174 7.87 1.12 15.71
C GLY A 174 9.01 0.52 14.90
N LYS A 175 9.42 -0.68 15.29
CA LYS A 175 10.58 -1.40 14.74
C LYS A 175 10.45 -1.69 13.24
N TYR A 176 9.23 -1.80 12.76
CA TYR A 176 8.92 -2.19 11.38
C TYR A 176 8.44 -1.01 10.52
N THR A 177 8.73 0.22 10.94
CA THR A 177 8.43 1.44 10.18
C THR A 177 8.93 1.32 8.74
N GLY A 178 8.05 1.61 7.78
CA GLY A 178 8.33 1.53 6.34
C GLY A 178 7.99 0.19 5.70
N MET A 179 7.77 -0.87 6.49
CA MET A 179 7.32 -2.16 5.95
C MET A 179 5.88 -2.08 5.43
N THR A 180 5.58 -2.92 4.46
CA THR A 180 4.28 -2.94 3.78
C THR A 180 3.50 -4.22 4.07
N GLY A 181 2.20 -4.13 3.95
CA GLY A 181 1.30 -5.26 4.16
C GLY A 181 -0.05 -5.09 3.50
N MET A 182 -0.92 -6.05 3.74
CA MET A 182 -2.30 -6.07 3.27
C MET A 182 -3.23 -6.48 4.41
N ILE A 183 -4.38 -5.85 4.48
CA ILE A 183 -5.41 -6.10 5.49
C ILE A 183 -6.73 -6.35 4.78
N ASP A 184 -7.46 -7.36 5.25
CA ASP A 184 -8.87 -7.54 4.88
C ASP A 184 -9.75 -6.67 5.78
N MET A 185 -10.37 -5.64 5.20
CA MET A 185 -11.25 -4.73 5.93
C MET A 185 -12.61 -5.33 6.30
N ASN A 186 -12.92 -6.56 5.87
CA ASN A 186 -14.05 -7.29 6.40
C ASN A 186 -13.86 -7.64 7.88
N LEU A 187 -12.60 -7.71 8.33
CA LEU A 187 -12.23 -7.97 9.72
C LEU A 187 -12.98 -9.19 10.30
N GLU A 188 -13.06 -10.26 9.51
CA GLU A 188 -13.63 -11.51 9.95
C GLU A 188 -12.74 -12.15 11.02
N GLU A 189 -13.30 -13.06 11.83
CA GLU A 189 -12.62 -13.73 12.95
C GLU A 189 -11.26 -14.33 12.58
N HIS A 190 -11.09 -14.69 11.31
CA HIS A 190 -9.84 -15.28 10.80
C HIS A 190 -8.98 -14.31 9.98
N SER A 191 -9.45 -13.07 9.80
CA SER A 191 -8.68 -12.05 9.06
C SER A 191 -7.50 -11.60 9.91
N VAL A 192 -6.29 -11.89 9.43
CA VAL A 192 -5.05 -11.39 10.02
C VAL A 192 -4.30 -10.56 9.01
N PRO A 193 -3.60 -9.50 9.43
CA PRO A 193 -2.75 -8.74 8.51
C PRO A 193 -1.71 -9.64 7.86
N PHE A 194 -1.49 -9.44 6.58
CA PHE A 194 -0.43 -10.09 5.84
C PHE A 194 0.68 -9.08 5.54
N PHE A 195 1.80 -9.21 6.22
CA PHE A 195 2.98 -8.37 5.95
C PHE A 195 3.86 -9.03 4.92
N TYR A 196 4.27 -8.27 3.90
CA TYR A 196 5.05 -8.76 2.78
C TYR A 196 6.52 -9.04 3.14
N GLY A 197 6.99 -8.58 4.31
CA GLY A 197 8.37 -8.73 4.75
C GLY A 197 9.35 -7.81 4.01
N VAL A 198 8.84 -6.83 3.27
CA VAL A 198 9.62 -5.84 2.51
C VAL A 198 9.13 -4.42 2.80
N ASP A 199 10.03 -3.45 2.70
CA ASP A 199 9.71 -2.04 2.81
C ASP A 199 8.99 -1.51 1.56
N PHE A 200 8.51 -0.26 1.64
CA PHE A 200 7.76 0.37 0.57
C PHE A 200 8.55 0.47 -0.74
N GLU A 201 9.86 0.83 -0.69
CA GLU A 201 10.68 0.91 -1.89
C GLU A 201 10.79 -0.44 -2.59
N ASN A 202 11.17 -1.48 -1.85
CA ASN A 202 11.29 -2.82 -2.42
C ASN A 202 9.97 -3.37 -2.92
N TRP A 203 8.88 -3.10 -2.22
CA TRP A 203 7.53 -3.54 -2.61
C TRP A 203 7.10 -2.92 -3.93
N ILE A 204 7.16 -1.59 -4.07
CA ILE A 204 6.70 -0.89 -5.27
C ILE A 204 7.63 -1.13 -6.47
N CYS A 205 8.95 -1.12 -6.24
CA CYS A 205 9.93 -1.41 -7.30
C CYS A 205 9.81 -2.86 -7.81
N SER A 206 9.55 -3.82 -6.93
CA SER A 206 9.35 -5.22 -7.30
C SER A 206 8.13 -5.41 -8.21
N HIS A 207 7.06 -4.65 -8.02
CA HIS A 207 5.90 -4.67 -8.89
C HIS A 207 6.30 -4.34 -10.35
N PHE A 208 6.91 -3.19 -10.58
CA PHE A 208 7.31 -2.78 -11.92
C PHE A 208 8.40 -3.67 -12.51
N ARG A 209 9.35 -4.13 -11.70
CA ARG A 209 10.39 -5.09 -12.10
C ARG A 209 9.80 -6.38 -12.61
N ASN A 210 8.80 -6.94 -11.93
CA ASN A 210 8.14 -8.17 -12.34
C ASN A 210 7.42 -8.00 -13.68
N ILE A 211 6.77 -6.88 -13.91
CA ILE A 211 6.15 -6.56 -15.20
C ILE A 211 7.23 -6.45 -16.29
N ALA A 212 8.29 -5.69 -16.03
CA ALA A 212 9.41 -5.50 -16.96
C ALA A 212 10.13 -6.82 -17.34
N LEU A 213 10.12 -7.80 -16.46
CA LEU A 213 10.65 -9.14 -16.71
C LEU A 213 9.65 -10.08 -17.41
N GLY A 214 8.41 -9.62 -17.62
CA GLY A 214 7.34 -10.46 -18.15
C GLY A 214 6.89 -11.57 -17.20
N ASN A 215 7.11 -11.38 -15.89
CA ASN A 215 6.72 -12.36 -14.85
C ASN A 215 5.23 -12.23 -14.46
N VAL A 216 4.56 -11.18 -14.93
CA VAL A 216 3.12 -10.95 -14.71
C VAL A 216 2.39 -11.39 -15.96
N THR A 217 1.50 -12.38 -15.82
CA THR A 217 0.69 -12.88 -16.92
C THR A 217 -0.78 -12.62 -16.65
N ARG A 218 -1.52 -12.32 -17.70
CA ARG A 218 -2.97 -12.20 -17.64
C ARG A 218 -3.58 -13.59 -17.45
N HIS A 219 -4.26 -13.83 -16.33
CA HIS A 219 -5.10 -15.02 -16.19
C HIS A 219 -6.40 -14.84 -17.00
N ARG A 220 -6.96 -15.94 -17.53
CA ARG A 220 -8.21 -15.90 -18.32
C ARG A 220 -9.39 -15.24 -17.60
N ASP A 221 -9.34 -15.19 -16.27
CA ASP A 221 -10.39 -14.67 -15.38
C ASP A 221 -10.11 -13.25 -14.85
N ASN A 222 -9.29 -12.47 -15.55
CA ASN A 222 -8.89 -11.09 -15.17
C ASN A 222 -8.07 -10.94 -13.88
N PHE A 223 -7.63 -12.02 -13.25
CA PHE A 223 -6.70 -11.97 -12.13
C PHE A 223 -5.26 -12.13 -12.62
N TRP A 224 -4.34 -11.38 -12.01
CA TRP A 224 -2.93 -11.43 -12.33
C TRP A 224 -2.21 -12.41 -11.41
N THR A 225 -1.40 -13.28 -11.98
CA THR A 225 -0.53 -14.18 -11.21
C THR A 225 0.92 -13.92 -11.57
N VAL A 226 1.78 -13.90 -10.57
CA VAL A 226 3.23 -13.93 -10.78
C VAL A 226 3.61 -15.39 -11.11
N ASN A 227 4.22 -15.61 -12.25
CA ASN A 227 4.79 -16.92 -12.57
C ASN A 227 5.92 -17.23 -11.57
N LYS A 228 5.77 -18.33 -10.82
CA LYS A 228 6.79 -18.86 -9.92
C LYS A 228 8.00 -19.36 -10.67
#